data_68bf3fbd6f8bda081faa22cd9f0459bf
#
_entry.id   68bf3fbd6f8bda081faa22cd9f0459bf
#
_cell.length_a   1.000
_cell.length_b   1.000
_cell.length_c   1.000
_cell.angle_alpha   90.00
_cell.angle_beta   90.00
_cell.angle_gamma   90.00
#
_symmetry.space_group_name_H-M   'P 1'
#
loop_
_entity.id
_entity.type
_entity.pdbx_description
1 polymer ?
#
loop_
_entity_poly.entity_id
_entity_poly.type
_entity_poly.pdbx_seq_one_letter_code
_entity_poly.pdbx_strand_id
1 'polypeptide(L)'
;DINNMKRSDFYYDLPQELIAQTPVEPRNASRMMKINRQTGEVVHDHFYNLCNYLKKGDLLVLNDSKVLPARIYGEREDTGSFIEFLLVEQKENMVWEILCRPGKKAKIGTRFVFGGGKLKAEIIDVLEDGNRIARFECEENFFATLDEIGQMPLPPYITEKLKDKDRYQTVYAHELGSSAAPTAGLHFTEQQLEDLKAMGVNIAYVTLHVGLGTFRPVKEDKVLDHKMHREHYELSRETADMINETKKNGGRVIAVGTTSCRTLESVAAFNDGKIVPCDGYTEIFIYPGFEFKVLDGLVTNFHLPESTLIMLVSAFMGYENTMNAYKIAVEEKYRFFSFGDCMLIISE
;
A
#
# COMPACT_ATOMS: atom_id res chain seq x y z
N ASP A 1 27.26 1.91 -8.37
CA ASP A 1 27.47 1.67 -6.96
C ASP A 1 26.40 2.40 -6.13
N ILE A 2 25.73 1.70 -5.23
CA ILE A 2 24.65 2.23 -4.40
C ILE A 2 25.12 3.42 -3.52
N ASN A 3 26.38 3.42 -3.11
CA ASN A 3 26.95 4.51 -2.30
C ASN A 3 26.89 5.87 -3.00
N ASN A 4 26.86 5.85 -4.34
CA ASN A 4 26.80 7.06 -5.15
C ASN A 4 25.42 7.28 -5.80
N MET A 5 24.46 6.39 -5.56
CA MET A 5 23.12 6.57 -6.14
C MET A 5 22.39 7.74 -5.51
N LYS A 6 21.76 8.51 -6.38
CA LYS A 6 20.99 9.69 -6.02
C LYS A 6 19.52 9.44 -6.33
N ARG A 7 18.67 10.15 -5.61
CA ARG A 7 17.24 10.16 -5.89
C ARG A 7 16.96 10.46 -7.36
N SER A 8 17.69 11.42 -7.95
CA SER A 8 17.53 11.83 -9.35
C SER A 8 17.83 10.73 -10.36
N ASP A 9 18.57 9.68 -9.97
CA ASP A 9 18.81 8.53 -10.84
C ASP A 9 17.52 7.76 -11.15
N PHE A 10 16.49 7.94 -10.31
CA PHE A 10 15.18 7.30 -10.45
C PHE A 10 14.14 8.24 -11.03
N TYR A 11 14.59 9.34 -11.62
CA TYR A 11 13.72 10.28 -12.33
C TYR A 11 13.34 9.71 -13.71
N TYR A 12 12.09 9.90 -14.09
CA TYR A 12 11.61 9.78 -15.45
C TYR A 12 10.54 10.83 -15.66
N ASP A 13 10.34 11.26 -16.90
CA ASP A 13 9.32 12.26 -17.19
C ASP A 13 7.94 11.59 -17.22
N LEU A 14 7.10 11.93 -16.25
CA LEU A 14 5.74 11.41 -16.13
C LEU A 14 4.75 12.52 -16.45
N PRO A 15 4.09 12.47 -17.63
CA PRO A 15 3.01 13.40 -17.93
C PRO A 15 1.89 13.30 -16.87
N GLN A 16 1.44 14.44 -16.39
CA GLN A 16 0.42 14.53 -15.33
C GLN A 16 -0.86 13.78 -15.71
N GLU A 17 -1.25 13.80 -16.99
CA GLU A 17 -2.46 13.14 -17.48
C GLU A 17 -2.41 11.62 -17.39
N LEU A 18 -1.23 11.01 -17.20
CA LEU A 18 -1.10 9.57 -17.05
C LEU A 18 -1.35 9.11 -15.61
N ILE A 19 -1.37 10.02 -14.64
CA ILE A 19 -1.72 9.68 -13.26
C ILE A 19 -3.24 9.45 -13.20
N ALA A 20 -3.64 8.18 -12.98
CA ALA A 20 -5.04 7.79 -12.98
C ALA A 20 -5.80 8.43 -11.81
N GLN A 21 -6.90 9.11 -12.11
CA GLN A 21 -7.76 9.74 -11.10
C GLN A 21 -8.89 8.83 -10.65
N THR A 22 -9.31 7.91 -11.50
CA THR A 22 -10.42 7.01 -11.25
C THR A 22 -10.04 5.57 -11.56
N PRO A 23 -10.60 4.58 -10.83
CA PRO A 23 -10.37 3.19 -11.14
C PRO A 23 -11.09 2.77 -12.42
N VAL A 24 -10.49 1.80 -13.13
CA VAL A 24 -11.09 1.22 -14.32
C VAL A 24 -12.18 0.19 -13.94
N GLU A 25 -13.23 0.10 -14.77
CA GLU A 25 -14.29 -0.89 -14.59
C GLU A 25 -14.33 -1.87 -15.77
N PRO A 26 -14.39 -3.21 -15.52
CA PRO A 26 -14.22 -3.86 -14.22
C PRO A 26 -12.77 -3.78 -13.72
N ARG A 27 -12.53 -4.09 -12.45
CA ARG A 27 -11.22 -3.99 -11.80
C ARG A 27 -10.10 -4.62 -12.60
N ASN A 28 -10.34 -5.82 -13.14
CA ASN A 28 -9.33 -6.61 -13.85
C ASN A 28 -9.14 -6.21 -15.32
N ALA A 29 -9.83 -5.16 -15.79
CA ALA A 29 -9.64 -4.62 -17.13
C ALA A 29 -8.42 -3.70 -17.25
N SER A 30 -7.72 -3.45 -16.16
CA SER A 30 -6.46 -2.69 -16.19
C SER A 30 -5.43 -3.37 -17.08
N ARG A 31 -4.55 -2.59 -17.67
CA ARG A 31 -3.43 -3.13 -18.46
C ARG A 31 -2.39 -3.71 -17.51
N MET A 32 -1.72 -4.75 -17.99
CA MET A 32 -0.65 -5.40 -17.25
C MET A 32 0.57 -5.55 -18.16
N MET A 33 1.69 -5.01 -17.72
CA MET A 33 2.97 -5.19 -18.40
C MET A 33 3.68 -6.39 -17.76
N LYS A 34 3.78 -7.50 -18.49
CA LYS A 34 4.55 -8.66 -18.02
C LYS A 34 6.01 -8.43 -18.37
N ILE A 35 6.88 -8.54 -17.40
CA ILE A 35 8.32 -8.29 -17.56
C ILE A 35 9.10 -9.51 -17.09
N ASN A 36 9.99 -10.00 -17.93
CA ASN A 36 10.93 -11.05 -17.53
C ASN A 36 11.95 -10.44 -16.57
N ARG A 37 12.02 -10.98 -15.36
CA ARG A 37 12.87 -10.42 -14.29
C ARG A 37 14.36 -10.41 -14.68
N GLN A 38 14.83 -11.43 -15.40
CA GLN A 38 16.24 -11.54 -15.77
C GLN A 38 16.60 -10.72 -17.00
N THR A 39 15.79 -10.76 -18.04
CA THR A 39 16.09 -10.15 -19.34
C THR A 39 15.50 -8.76 -19.51
N GLY A 40 14.47 -8.42 -18.77
CA GLY A 40 13.75 -7.16 -18.93
C GLY A 40 12.77 -7.15 -20.10
N GLU A 41 12.62 -8.29 -20.80
CA GLU A 41 11.68 -8.38 -21.94
C GLU A 41 10.26 -8.04 -21.50
N VAL A 42 9.58 -7.19 -22.29
CA VAL A 42 8.24 -6.66 -21.98
C VAL A 42 7.20 -7.27 -22.90
N VAL A 43 6.10 -7.70 -22.31
CA VAL A 43 4.89 -8.16 -23.03
C VAL A 43 3.71 -7.36 -22.52
N HIS A 44 2.91 -6.80 -23.42
CA HIS A 44 1.70 -6.06 -23.05
C HIS A 44 0.50 -6.99 -22.94
N ASP A 45 -0.26 -6.88 -21.88
CA ASP A 45 -1.43 -7.70 -21.64
C ASP A 45 -2.46 -6.93 -20.80
N HIS A 46 -3.47 -7.62 -20.30
CA HIS A 46 -4.45 -7.13 -19.35
C HIS A 46 -4.48 -8.01 -18.12
N PHE A 47 -4.85 -7.43 -16.99
CA PHE A 47 -4.82 -8.16 -15.72
C PHE A 47 -5.74 -9.38 -15.69
N TYR A 48 -6.85 -9.36 -16.44
CA TYR A 48 -7.75 -10.52 -16.54
C TYR A 48 -7.06 -11.74 -17.15
N ASN A 49 -5.90 -11.57 -17.78
CA ASN A 49 -5.11 -12.68 -18.35
C ASN A 49 -3.95 -13.11 -17.42
N LEU A 50 -3.96 -12.68 -16.16
CA LEU A 50 -2.91 -13.06 -15.21
C LEU A 50 -2.70 -14.59 -15.15
N CYS A 51 -3.76 -15.36 -15.25
CA CYS A 51 -3.70 -16.83 -15.20
C CYS A 51 -2.79 -17.44 -16.28
N ASN A 52 -2.58 -16.75 -17.40
CA ASN A 52 -1.72 -17.24 -18.49
C ASN A 52 -0.24 -17.26 -18.08
N TYR A 53 0.14 -16.56 -17.03
CA TYR A 53 1.53 -16.44 -16.57
C TYR A 53 1.80 -17.18 -15.26
N LEU A 54 0.77 -17.75 -14.67
CA LEU A 54 0.86 -18.49 -13.42
C LEU A 54 0.63 -19.99 -13.70
N LYS A 55 1.11 -20.81 -12.79
CA LYS A 55 0.99 -22.27 -12.94
C LYS A 55 0.71 -22.92 -11.59
N LYS A 56 0.21 -24.15 -11.65
CA LYS A 56 -0.03 -24.99 -10.46
C LYS A 56 1.20 -24.99 -9.57
N GLY A 57 1.00 -24.75 -8.28
CA GLY A 57 2.09 -24.72 -7.29
C GLY A 57 2.64 -23.33 -7.04
N ASP A 58 2.27 -22.33 -7.85
CA ASP A 58 2.58 -20.92 -7.51
C ASP A 58 1.80 -20.49 -6.29
N LEU A 59 2.38 -19.59 -5.52
CA LEU A 59 1.75 -18.97 -4.35
C LEU A 59 1.66 -17.47 -4.55
N LEU A 60 0.46 -16.92 -4.53
CA LEU A 60 0.24 -15.47 -4.46
C LEU A 60 0.12 -15.06 -3.00
N VAL A 61 0.84 -14.03 -2.59
CA VAL A 61 0.76 -13.47 -1.25
C VAL A 61 0.18 -12.07 -1.33
N LEU A 62 -0.98 -11.89 -0.73
CA LEU A 62 -1.79 -10.68 -0.77
C LEU A 62 -1.80 -9.99 0.59
N ASN A 63 -1.87 -8.67 0.61
CA ASN A 63 -2.02 -7.90 1.84
C ASN A 63 -3.52 -7.67 2.11
N ASP A 64 -4.04 -8.25 3.19
CA ASP A 64 -5.46 -8.21 3.53
C ASP A 64 -5.85 -7.01 4.40
N SER A 65 -4.98 -6.02 4.57
CA SER A 65 -5.31 -4.84 5.36
C SER A 65 -6.47 -4.07 4.73
N LYS A 66 -7.30 -3.50 5.59
CA LYS A 66 -8.49 -2.75 5.19
C LYS A 66 -8.30 -1.27 5.54
N VAL A 67 -8.60 -0.39 4.58
CA VAL A 67 -8.50 1.05 4.78
C VAL A 67 -9.59 1.52 5.72
N LEU A 68 -9.18 2.30 6.72
CA LEU A 68 -10.08 2.97 7.62
C LEU A 68 -10.62 4.24 6.94
N PRO A 69 -11.94 4.52 6.93
CA PRO A 69 -12.46 5.80 6.43
C PRO A 69 -12.12 6.90 7.44
N ALA A 70 -10.87 7.25 7.50
CA ALA A 70 -10.21 7.97 8.58
C ALA A 70 -10.29 9.49 8.48
N ARG A 71 -10.83 10.02 7.38
CA ARG A 71 -11.00 11.48 7.19
C ARG A 71 -12.41 11.88 7.60
N ILE A 72 -12.51 12.68 8.65
CA ILE A 72 -13.80 13.13 9.17
C ILE A 72 -13.85 14.65 9.24
N TYR A 73 -15.02 15.19 8.93
CA TYR A 73 -15.28 16.63 8.95
C TYR A 73 -16.32 16.94 10.03
N GLY A 74 -16.05 17.96 10.79
CA GLY A 74 -16.93 18.37 11.87
C GLY A 74 -16.74 19.82 12.23
N GLU A 75 -17.10 20.15 13.45
CA GLU A 75 -17.04 21.51 13.94
C GLU A 75 -16.65 21.55 15.41
N ARG A 76 -16.08 22.68 15.80
CA ARG A 76 -15.77 22.95 17.19
C ARG A 76 -17.09 23.08 17.96
N GLU A 77 -17.17 22.38 19.09
CA GLU A 77 -18.43 22.30 19.87
C GLU A 77 -18.93 23.65 20.33
N ASP A 78 -18.06 24.57 20.73
CA ASP A 78 -18.44 25.88 21.28
C ASP A 78 -18.68 26.95 20.20
N THR A 79 -17.88 26.99 19.15
CA THR A 79 -17.95 28.07 18.13
C THR A 79 -18.59 27.66 16.83
N GLY A 80 -18.76 26.37 16.55
CA GLY A 80 -19.22 25.88 15.25
C GLY A 80 -18.20 25.99 14.12
N SER A 81 -16.94 26.35 14.44
CA SER A 81 -15.89 26.48 13.41
C SER A 81 -15.54 25.13 12.81
N PHE A 82 -15.40 25.09 11.48
CA PHE A 82 -15.04 23.89 10.72
C PHE A 82 -13.72 23.28 11.17
N ILE A 83 -13.67 21.96 11.21
CA ILE A 83 -12.45 21.19 11.48
C ILE A 83 -12.42 19.92 10.60
N GLU A 84 -11.23 19.53 10.20
CA GLU A 84 -10.96 18.26 9.55
C GLU A 84 -9.99 17.46 10.42
N PHE A 85 -10.34 16.23 10.72
CA PHE A 85 -9.45 15.26 11.37
C PHE A 85 -9.08 14.16 10.38
N LEU A 86 -7.82 13.73 10.43
CA LEU A 86 -7.36 12.51 9.77
C LEU A 86 -6.79 11.59 10.85
N LEU A 87 -7.42 10.44 11.07
CA LEU A 87 -6.97 9.46 12.04
C LEU A 87 -5.72 8.75 11.50
N VAL A 88 -4.65 8.72 12.31
CA VAL A 88 -3.35 8.20 11.92
C VAL A 88 -3.07 6.85 12.57
N GLU A 89 -3.15 6.79 13.91
CA GLU A 89 -2.81 5.59 14.67
C GLU A 89 -3.60 5.51 15.95
N GLN A 90 -4.18 4.35 16.25
CA GLN A 90 -4.83 4.09 17.51
C GLN A 90 -3.77 3.88 18.59
N LYS A 91 -3.84 4.65 19.68
CA LYS A 91 -2.91 4.54 20.81
C LYS A 91 -3.45 3.64 21.91
N GLU A 92 -4.73 3.76 22.19
CA GLU A 92 -5.48 2.90 23.09
C GLU A 92 -6.97 2.99 22.74
N ASN A 93 -7.84 2.29 23.48
CA ASN A 93 -9.27 2.31 23.17
C ASN A 93 -9.81 3.74 23.17
N MET A 94 -10.42 4.14 22.05
CA MET A 94 -11.01 5.46 21.83
C MET A 94 -10.02 6.63 21.85
N VAL A 95 -8.71 6.35 21.83
CA VAL A 95 -7.65 7.38 21.80
C VAL A 95 -6.79 7.19 20.56
N TRP A 96 -6.72 8.23 19.75
CA TRP A 96 -6.05 8.21 18.46
C TRP A 96 -5.09 9.38 18.28
N GLU A 97 -3.97 9.10 17.62
CA GLU A 97 -3.15 10.15 17.04
C GLU A 97 -3.84 10.62 15.76
N ILE A 98 -3.95 11.95 15.59
CA ILE A 98 -4.66 12.56 14.47
C ILE A 98 -3.87 13.72 13.88
N LEU A 99 -4.13 14.00 12.60
CA LEU A 99 -3.79 15.25 11.95
C LEU A 99 -5.04 16.13 11.98
N CYS A 100 -4.87 17.44 12.28
CA CYS A 100 -5.97 18.40 12.32
C CYS A 100 -5.76 19.53 11.32
N ARG A 101 -6.82 19.99 10.70
CA ARG A 101 -6.78 21.14 9.82
C ARG A 101 -8.04 22.01 10.01
N PRO A 102 -7.92 23.29 10.36
CA PRO A 102 -6.69 24.01 10.71
C PRO A 102 -6.17 23.65 12.10
N GLY A 103 -4.82 23.49 12.23
CA GLY A 103 -4.20 23.04 13.47
C GLY A 103 -4.33 24.02 14.64
N LYS A 104 -4.34 25.32 14.37
CA LYS A 104 -4.44 26.36 15.40
C LYS A 104 -5.72 26.30 16.25
N LYS A 105 -6.77 25.61 15.76
CA LYS A 105 -8.04 25.44 16.49
C LYS A 105 -8.01 24.25 17.44
N ALA A 106 -7.01 23.40 17.35
CA ALA A 106 -6.96 22.13 18.09
C ALA A 106 -5.98 22.17 19.25
N LYS A 107 -6.30 22.96 20.28
CA LYS A 107 -5.54 23.06 21.52
C LYS A 107 -6.04 22.02 22.52
N ILE A 108 -5.18 21.68 23.50
CA ILE A 108 -5.57 20.75 24.58
C ILE A 108 -6.85 21.26 25.26
N GLY A 109 -7.83 20.37 25.41
CA GLY A 109 -9.13 20.65 26.01
C GLY A 109 -10.20 21.09 25.02
N THR A 110 -9.84 21.37 23.77
CA THR A 110 -10.82 21.73 22.73
C THR A 110 -11.65 20.53 22.37
N ARG A 111 -12.97 20.72 22.24
CA ARG A 111 -13.92 19.67 21.91
C ARG A 111 -14.53 19.91 20.52
N PHE A 112 -14.77 18.81 19.82
CA PHE A 112 -15.30 18.80 18.45
C PHE A 112 -16.45 17.81 18.33
N VAL A 113 -17.36 18.08 17.39
CA VAL A 113 -18.47 17.19 17.06
C VAL A 113 -18.46 16.85 15.58
N PHE A 114 -18.81 15.60 15.27
CA PHE A 114 -18.84 15.05 13.93
C PHE A 114 -20.15 14.30 13.70
N GLY A 115 -20.61 14.28 12.45
CA GLY A 115 -21.82 13.52 12.10
C GLY A 115 -23.06 13.91 12.87
N GLY A 116 -23.25 15.20 13.11
CA GLY A 116 -24.44 15.68 13.85
C GLY A 116 -24.47 15.28 15.33
N GLY A 117 -23.28 15.01 15.91
CA GLY A 117 -23.14 14.61 17.30
C GLY A 117 -23.01 13.11 17.53
N LYS A 118 -23.00 12.31 16.46
CA LYS A 118 -22.79 10.86 16.56
C LYS A 118 -21.41 10.50 17.08
N LEU A 119 -20.43 11.36 16.81
CA LEU A 119 -19.06 11.21 17.26
C LEU A 119 -18.59 12.53 17.83
N LYS A 120 -17.93 12.48 18.99
CA LYS A 120 -17.33 13.64 19.65
C LYS A 120 -15.87 13.34 19.96
N ALA A 121 -15.07 14.39 20.05
CA ALA A 121 -13.65 14.25 20.36
C ALA A 121 -13.17 15.41 21.23
N GLU A 122 -12.19 15.11 22.07
CA GLU A 122 -11.45 16.10 22.86
C GLU A 122 -9.96 15.95 22.60
N ILE A 123 -9.28 17.06 22.37
CA ILE A 123 -7.81 17.06 22.24
C ILE A 123 -7.21 16.94 23.64
N ILE A 124 -6.42 15.88 23.86
CA ILE A 124 -5.80 15.60 25.16
C ILE A 124 -4.30 15.82 25.17
N ASP A 125 -3.66 15.92 24.00
CA ASP A 125 -2.23 16.20 23.89
C ASP A 125 -1.88 16.77 22.51
N VAL A 126 -0.73 17.45 22.44
CA VAL A 126 -0.15 17.97 21.18
C VAL A 126 1.28 17.46 21.10
N LEU A 127 1.61 16.76 20.03
CA LEU A 127 2.91 16.12 19.83
C LEU A 127 3.91 17.11 19.21
N GLU A 128 5.21 16.79 19.29
CA GLU A 128 6.30 17.63 18.76
C GLU A 128 6.18 17.90 17.27
N ASP A 129 5.67 16.92 16.49
CA ASP A 129 5.50 17.04 15.04
C ASP A 129 4.24 17.83 14.65
N GLY A 130 3.47 18.31 15.62
CA GLY A 130 2.22 19.04 15.40
C GLY A 130 0.99 18.16 15.33
N ASN A 131 1.12 16.85 15.34
CA ASN A 131 -0.03 15.96 15.44
C ASN A 131 -0.67 16.07 16.83
N ARG A 132 -1.92 15.66 16.96
CA ARG A 132 -2.66 15.71 18.22
C ARG A 132 -3.01 14.31 18.67
N ILE A 133 -3.27 14.17 19.96
CA ILE A 133 -3.92 12.99 20.53
C ILE A 133 -5.34 13.40 20.88
N ALA A 134 -6.31 12.66 20.35
CA ALA A 134 -7.73 12.91 20.59
C ALA A 134 -8.38 11.71 21.28
N ARG A 135 -9.22 11.98 22.27
CA ARG A 135 -10.09 11.00 22.88
C ARG A 135 -11.47 11.14 22.28
N PHE A 136 -12.01 10.03 21.76
CA PHE A 136 -13.32 10.01 21.13
C PHE A 136 -14.40 9.50 22.08
N GLU A 137 -15.61 10.01 21.90
CA GLU A 137 -16.83 9.54 22.55
C GLU A 137 -17.83 9.16 21.46
N CYS A 138 -18.40 7.98 21.55
CA CYS A 138 -19.35 7.47 20.58
C CYS A 138 -20.33 6.53 21.27
N GLU A 139 -21.64 6.79 21.13
CA GLU A 139 -22.69 5.96 21.74
C GLU A 139 -22.79 4.59 21.09
N GLU A 140 -22.59 4.55 19.75
CA GLU A 140 -22.63 3.33 18.97
C GLU A 140 -21.20 2.79 18.77
N ASN A 141 -21.07 1.75 17.95
CA ASN A 141 -19.76 1.22 17.60
C ASN A 141 -18.94 2.28 16.85
N PHE A 142 -17.72 2.53 17.33
CA PHE A 142 -16.84 3.57 16.78
C PHE A 142 -16.54 3.33 15.31
N PHE A 143 -16.14 2.12 14.93
CA PHE A 143 -15.77 1.82 13.55
C PHE A 143 -16.97 1.84 12.60
N ALA A 144 -18.15 1.42 13.08
CA ALA A 144 -19.38 1.52 12.30
C ALA A 144 -19.76 2.99 12.07
N THR A 145 -19.56 3.85 13.07
CA THR A 145 -19.81 5.30 12.95
C THR A 145 -18.84 5.93 11.97
N LEU A 146 -17.54 5.58 12.02
CA LEU A 146 -16.56 6.04 11.04
C LEU A 146 -16.94 5.61 9.62
N ASP A 147 -17.44 4.41 9.45
CA ASP A 147 -17.86 3.90 8.15
C ASP A 147 -19.04 4.71 7.58
N GLU A 148 -19.91 5.19 8.45
CA GLU A 148 -21.04 6.04 8.08
C GLU A 148 -20.64 7.48 7.72
N ILE A 149 -19.82 8.13 8.56
CA ILE A 149 -19.51 9.56 8.43
C ILE A 149 -18.15 9.87 7.83
N GLY A 150 -17.23 8.90 7.83
CA GLY A 150 -15.87 9.10 7.37
C GLY A 150 -15.73 8.99 5.86
N GLN A 151 -14.64 9.57 5.36
CA GLN A 151 -14.24 9.49 3.97
C GLN A 151 -12.90 8.78 3.83
N MET A 152 -12.70 8.08 2.71
CA MET A 152 -11.44 7.41 2.42
C MET A 152 -10.33 8.44 2.23
N PRO A 153 -9.19 8.28 2.90
CA PRO A 153 -8.05 9.19 2.75
C PRO A 153 -7.26 8.83 1.49
N LEU A 154 -7.75 9.29 0.33
CA LEU A 154 -7.10 9.02 -0.95
C LEU A 154 -5.71 9.64 -1.00
N PRO A 155 -4.77 9.03 -1.77
CA PRO A 155 -3.43 9.59 -1.96
C PRO A 155 -3.45 11.02 -2.49
N PRO A 156 -2.45 11.86 -2.15
CA PRO A 156 -2.45 13.28 -2.49
C PRO A 156 -2.54 13.61 -3.98
N TYR A 157 -2.13 12.69 -4.84
CA TYR A 157 -2.12 12.90 -6.30
C TYR A 157 -3.49 12.64 -6.94
N ILE A 158 -4.45 12.11 -6.18
CA ILE A 158 -5.81 11.86 -6.65
C ILE A 158 -6.68 13.02 -6.17
N THR A 159 -7.09 13.86 -7.10
CA THR A 159 -7.84 15.08 -6.81
C THR A 159 -9.34 14.93 -7.03
N GLU A 160 -9.76 13.89 -7.77
CA GLU A 160 -11.17 13.62 -8.00
C GLU A 160 -11.79 12.86 -6.82
N LYS A 161 -13.04 13.19 -6.51
CA LYS A 161 -13.79 12.50 -5.46
C LYS A 161 -14.16 11.09 -5.93
N LEU A 162 -13.90 10.10 -5.08
CA LEU A 162 -14.24 8.71 -5.35
C LEU A 162 -15.77 8.51 -5.25
N LYS A 163 -16.40 8.01 -6.31
CA LYS A 163 -17.84 7.77 -6.36
C LYS A 163 -18.27 6.58 -5.51
N ASP A 164 -17.45 5.53 -5.50
CA ASP A 164 -17.69 4.31 -4.74
C ASP A 164 -16.45 4.03 -3.86
N LYS A 165 -16.61 4.21 -2.56
CA LYS A 165 -15.52 4.03 -1.60
C LYS A 165 -14.94 2.62 -1.60
N ASP A 166 -15.75 1.60 -1.96
CA ASP A 166 -15.27 0.21 -2.01
C ASP A 166 -14.27 -0.02 -3.14
N ARG A 167 -14.19 0.90 -4.12
CA ARG A 167 -13.15 0.81 -5.15
C ARG A 167 -11.76 1.17 -4.62
N TYR A 168 -11.65 1.74 -3.41
CA TYR A 168 -10.36 1.91 -2.71
C TYR A 168 -10.18 0.85 -1.61
N GLN A 169 -10.74 -0.34 -1.83
CA GLN A 169 -10.56 -1.54 -1.01
C GLN A 169 -10.35 -2.74 -1.93
N THR A 170 -9.48 -3.65 -1.53
CA THR A 170 -9.39 -4.95 -2.22
C THR A 170 -10.63 -5.78 -1.91
N VAL A 171 -10.99 -6.72 -2.80
CA VAL A 171 -12.14 -7.61 -2.58
C VAL A 171 -11.95 -8.57 -1.40
N TYR A 172 -10.71 -8.72 -0.94
CA TYR A 172 -10.35 -9.59 0.19
C TYR A 172 -9.93 -8.80 1.44
N ALA A 173 -10.13 -7.49 1.47
CA ALA A 173 -9.77 -6.65 2.63
C ALA A 173 -10.50 -7.12 3.88
N HIS A 174 -9.77 -7.33 4.96
CA HIS A 174 -10.29 -7.91 6.19
C HIS A 174 -9.82 -7.20 7.46
N GLU A 175 -8.51 -6.99 7.61
CA GLU A 175 -7.90 -6.44 8.83
C GLU A 175 -7.88 -4.92 8.81
N LEU A 176 -8.82 -4.30 9.54
CA LEU A 176 -8.99 -2.85 9.60
C LEU A 176 -7.80 -2.17 10.28
N GLY A 177 -7.32 -1.07 9.73
CA GLY A 177 -6.24 -0.28 10.35
C GLY A 177 -5.31 0.45 9.39
N SER A 178 -5.41 0.21 8.08
CA SER A 178 -4.60 0.90 7.10
C SER A 178 -5.06 2.32 6.84
N SER A 179 -4.11 3.23 6.61
CA SER A 179 -4.39 4.59 6.14
C SER A 179 -4.43 4.68 4.61
N ALA A 180 -3.95 3.64 3.92
CA ALA A 180 -3.95 3.56 2.46
C ALA A 180 -4.17 2.12 2.02
N ALA A 181 -4.76 1.93 0.84
CA ALA A 181 -4.99 0.61 0.28
C ALA A 181 -3.68 0.01 -0.28
N PRO A 182 -3.50 -1.31 -0.21
CA PRO A 182 -2.46 -2.00 -0.98
C PRO A 182 -2.91 -2.09 -2.44
N THR A 183 -2.56 -1.07 -3.22
CA THR A 183 -3.21 -0.77 -4.50
C THR A 183 -3.01 -1.81 -5.60
N ALA A 184 -1.92 -2.56 -5.59
CA ALA A 184 -1.74 -3.65 -6.57
C ALA A 184 -2.83 -4.72 -6.43
N GLY A 185 -3.34 -4.92 -5.23
CA GLY A 185 -4.44 -5.86 -4.98
C GLY A 185 -5.79 -5.39 -5.51
N LEU A 186 -5.94 -4.11 -5.83
CA LEU A 186 -7.20 -3.55 -6.33
C LEU A 186 -7.62 -4.13 -7.69
N HIS A 187 -6.69 -4.71 -8.44
CA HIS A 187 -6.97 -5.32 -9.75
C HIS A 187 -7.75 -6.63 -9.67
N PHE A 188 -7.70 -7.34 -8.55
CA PHE A 188 -8.33 -8.64 -8.40
C PHE A 188 -9.84 -8.56 -8.23
N THR A 189 -10.56 -9.38 -8.99
CA THR A 189 -11.97 -9.68 -8.73
C THR A 189 -12.05 -10.95 -7.88
N GLU A 190 -13.18 -11.15 -7.20
CA GLU A 190 -13.43 -12.40 -6.46
C GLU A 190 -13.41 -13.62 -7.38
N GLN A 191 -14.01 -13.50 -8.56
CA GLN A 191 -14.04 -14.58 -9.54
C GLN A 191 -12.64 -14.96 -10.00
N GLN A 192 -11.77 -13.96 -10.23
CA GLN A 192 -10.39 -14.22 -10.64
C GLN A 192 -9.62 -15.01 -9.59
N LEU A 193 -9.81 -14.69 -8.30
CA LEU A 193 -9.18 -15.45 -7.21
C LEU A 193 -9.68 -16.89 -7.19
N GLU A 194 -10.97 -17.10 -7.36
CA GLU A 194 -11.54 -18.46 -7.44
C GLU A 194 -11.00 -19.26 -8.64
N ASP A 195 -10.90 -18.62 -9.79
CA ASP A 195 -10.37 -19.25 -11.01
C ASP A 195 -8.89 -19.66 -10.83
N LEU A 196 -8.09 -18.82 -10.17
CA LEU A 196 -6.69 -19.13 -9.88
C LEU A 196 -6.57 -20.32 -8.93
N LYS A 197 -7.39 -20.36 -7.87
CA LYS A 197 -7.42 -21.52 -6.95
C LYS A 197 -7.80 -22.80 -7.71
N ALA A 198 -8.77 -22.72 -8.61
CA ALA A 198 -9.22 -23.86 -9.39
C ALA A 198 -8.11 -24.44 -10.28
N MET A 199 -7.17 -23.64 -10.74
CA MET A 199 -6.05 -24.11 -11.54
C MET A 199 -4.83 -24.55 -10.71
N GLY A 200 -4.94 -24.50 -9.39
CA GLY A 200 -3.89 -24.96 -8.48
C GLY A 200 -2.90 -23.88 -8.03
N VAL A 201 -3.22 -22.62 -8.26
CA VAL A 201 -2.48 -21.50 -7.68
C VAL A 201 -2.96 -21.31 -6.25
N ASN A 202 -2.04 -21.33 -5.30
CA ASN A 202 -2.35 -21.12 -3.90
C ASN A 202 -2.36 -19.63 -3.56
N ILE A 203 -3.19 -19.25 -2.59
CA ILE A 203 -3.33 -17.87 -2.15
C ILE A 203 -3.15 -17.80 -0.65
N ALA A 204 -2.27 -16.91 -0.20
CA ALA A 204 -2.01 -16.65 1.21
C ALA A 204 -2.09 -15.16 1.48
N TYR A 205 -2.29 -14.81 2.74
CA TYR A 205 -2.44 -13.42 3.15
C TYR A 205 -1.40 -13.05 4.20
N VAL A 206 -0.90 -11.83 4.08
CA VAL A 206 -0.16 -11.13 5.13
C VAL A 206 -0.97 -9.90 5.51
N THR A 207 -0.65 -9.31 6.65
CA THR A 207 -1.24 -8.03 7.04
C THR A 207 -0.10 -7.03 7.25
N LEU A 208 -0.11 -5.95 6.49
CA LEU A 208 0.74 -4.80 6.74
C LEU A 208 -0.16 -3.57 6.65
N HIS A 209 -0.26 -2.84 7.76
CA HIS A 209 -1.04 -1.61 7.80
C HIS A 209 -0.24 -0.48 7.18
N VAL A 210 -0.66 -0.07 5.99
CA VAL A 210 0.02 0.99 5.23
C VAL A 210 -0.23 2.32 5.93
N GLY A 211 0.86 3.02 6.26
CA GLY A 211 0.81 4.33 6.89
C GLY A 211 0.84 5.48 5.89
N LEU A 212 0.51 6.68 6.35
CA LEU A 212 0.55 7.90 5.53
C LEU A 212 1.94 8.20 4.98
N GLY A 213 2.98 7.73 5.64
CA GLY A 213 4.36 7.93 5.21
C GLY A 213 4.68 7.37 3.83
N THR A 214 3.89 6.39 3.35
CA THR A 214 4.04 5.81 2.01
C THR A 214 3.92 6.87 0.91
N PHE A 215 3.18 7.95 1.16
CA PHE A 215 2.95 9.01 0.19
C PHE A 215 3.87 10.21 0.37
N ARG A 216 4.76 10.18 1.38
CA ARG A 216 5.73 11.27 1.57
C ARG A 216 6.84 11.14 0.53
N PRO A 217 7.22 12.26 -0.14
CA PRO A 217 8.31 12.21 -1.12
C PRO A 217 9.65 11.97 -0.44
N VAL A 218 10.57 11.36 -1.17
CA VAL A 218 11.97 11.25 -0.76
C VAL A 218 12.57 12.66 -0.83
N LYS A 219 13.10 13.14 0.29
CA LYS A 219 13.67 14.50 0.40
C LYS A 219 15.18 14.52 0.23
N GLU A 220 15.83 13.45 0.63
CA GLU A 220 17.28 13.33 0.61
C GLU A 220 17.78 13.08 -0.82
N ASP A 221 18.88 13.75 -1.21
CA ASP A 221 19.48 13.56 -2.53
C ASP A 221 20.13 12.20 -2.68
N LYS A 222 20.77 11.71 -1.62
CA LYS A 222 21.38 10.38 -1.61
C LYS A 222 20.37 9.33 -1.15
N VAL A 223 20.27 8.24 -1.88
CA VAL A 223 19.35 7.13 -1.56
C VAL A 223 19.60 6.62 -0.14
N LEU A 224 20.87 6.42 0.24
CA LEU A 224 21.22 5.87 1.56
C LEU A 224 20.85 6.76 2.75
N ASP A 225 20.60 8.04 2.53
CA ASP A 225 20.25 8.98 3.61
C ASP A 225 18.74 8.97 3.92
N HIS A 226 17.93 8.38 3.05
CA HIS A 226 16.48 8.32 3.27
C HIS A 226 16.14 7.32 4.37
N LYS A 227 15.17 7.69 5.22
CA LYS A 227 14.62 6.83 6.27
C LYS A 227 13.16 6.51 5.99
N MET A 228 12.83 5.23 6.04
CA MET A 228 11.47 4.74 5.87
C MET A 228 10.64 4.94 7.14
N HIS A 229 9.32 5.05 6.97
CA HIS A 229 8.39 5.06 8.08
C HIS A 229 8.18 3.64 8.61
N ARG A 230 7.90 3.57 9.90
CA ARG A 230 7.64 2.32 10.60
C ARG A 230 6.20 1.88 10.36
N GLU A 231 6.02 0.63 9.96
CA GLU A 231 4.70 0.06 9.68
C GLU A 231 4.55 -1.30 10.38
N HIS A 232 3.36 -1.57 10.91
CA HIS A 232 3.06 -2.82 11.60
C HIS A 232 2.68 -3.92 10.62
N TYR A 233 3.25 -5.11 10.80
CA TYR A 233 2.94 -6.28 9.99
C TYR A 233 2.65 -7.50 10.83
N GLU A 234 1.91 -8.44 10.26
CA GLU A 234 1.61 -9.75 10.86
C GLU A 234 1.74 -10.84 9.80
N LEU A 235 2.37 -11.94 10.17
CA LEU A 235 2.48 -13.15 9.36
C LEU A 235 1.97 -14.33 10.19
N SER A 236 0.87 -14.95 9.73
CA SER A 236 0.27 -16.09 10.43
C SER A 236 1.08 -17.37 10.18
N ARG A 237 0.85 -18.38 11.06
CA ARG A 237 1.43 -19.72 10.89
C ARG A 237 0.98 -20.33 9.56
N GLU A 238 -0.30 -20.20 9.22
CA GLU A 238 -0.84 -20.75 7.98
C GLU A 238 -0.08 -20.20 6.76
N THR A 239 0.11 -18.90 6.70
CA THR A 239 0.84 -18.26 5.59
C THR A 239 2.32 -18.67 5.60
N ALA A 240 2.97 -18.69 6.77
CA ALA A 240 4.37 -19.13 6.87
C ALA A 240 4.53 -20.55 6.34
N ASP A 241 3.64 -21.46 6.73
CA ASP A 241 3.67 -22.85 6.28
C ASP A 241 3.46 -22.97 4.77
N MET A 242 2.55 -22.19 4.19
CA MET A 242 2.30 -22.16 2.75
C MET A 242 3.53 -21.69 1.98
N ILE A 243 4.21 -20.65 2.46
CA ILE A 243 5.44 -20.14 1.83
C ILE A 243 6.54 -21.19 1.88
N ASN A 244 6.76 -21.80 3.05
CA ASN A 244 7.80 -22.80 3.22
C ASN A 244 7.54 -24.04 2.38
N GLU A 245 6.28 -24.49 2.29
CA GLU A 245 5.89 -25.62 1.44
C GLU A 245 6.10 -25.31 -0.04
N THR A 246 5.74 -24.10 -0.48
CA THR A 246 5.96 -23.65 -1.86
C THR A 246 7.44 -23.67 -2.22
N LYS A 247 8.29 -23.15 -1.35
CA LYS A 247 9.76 -23.15 -1.56
C LYS A 247 10.32 -24.56 -1.60
N LYS A 248 9.89 -25.40 -0.69
CA LYS A 248 10.32 -26.81 -0.61
C LYS A 248 10.00 -27.57 -1.89
N ASN A 249 8.85 -27.28 -2.49
CA ASN A 249 8.39 -27.94 -3.71
C ASN A 249 8.88 -27.30 -5.00
N GLY A 250 9.77 -26.30 -4.90
CA GLY A 250 10.30 -25.61 -6.07
C GLY A 250 9.31 -24.66 -6.75
N GLY A 251 8.23 -24.32 -6.09
CA GLY A 251 7.23 -23.36 -6.58
C GLY A 251 7.70 -21.92 -6.44
N ARG A 252 6.92 -21.01 -7.02
CA ARG A 252 7.23 -19.58 -7.01
C ARG A 252 6.38 -18.86 -5.99
N VAL A 253 7.02 -18.00 -5.18
CA VAL A 253 6.34 -17.07 -4.27
C VAL A 253 6.23 -15.72 -4.95
N ILE A 254 5.02 -15.28 -5.21
CA ILE A 254 4.72 -14.05 -5.94
C ILE A 254 4.00 -13.09 -5.01
N ALA A 255 4.65 -11.98 -4.68
CA ALA A 255 4.03 -10.96 -3.85
C ALA A 255 3.13 -10.06 -4.70
N VAL A 256 1.94 -9.80 -4.22
CA VAL A 256 1.03 -8.82 -4.81
C VAL A 256 1.16 -7.54 -4.00
N GLY A 257 1.81 -6.56 -4.59
CA GLY A 257 2.09 -5.26 -3.99
C GLY A 257 3.43 -5.19 -3.27
N THR A 258 3.95 -3.98 -3.21
CA THR A 258 5.20 -3.69 -2.49
C THR A 258 5.05 -3.90 -0.99
N THR A 259 3.83 -3.79 -0.46
CA THR A 259 3.54 -4.07 0.96
C THR A 259 3.73 -5.53 1.31
N SER A 260 3.22 -6.44 0.49
CA SER A 260 3.46 -7.90 0.66
C SER A 260 4.95 -8.21 0.51
N CYS A 261 5.61 -7.61 -0.47
CA CYS A 261 7.05 -7.75 -0.68
C CYS A 261 7.83 -7.34 0.57
N ARG A 262 7.58 -6.15 1.08
CA ARG A 262 8.29 -5.62 2.26
C ARG A 262 8.01 -6.48 3.51
N THR A 263 6.79 -6.98 3.66
CA THR A 263 6.46 -7.87 4.77
C THR A 263 7.29 -9.15 4.72
N LEU A 264 7.27 -9.85 3.60
CA LEU A 264 7.98 -11.12 3.46
C LEU A 264 9.49 -10.97 3.61
N GLU A 265 10.07 -9.95 2.98
CA GLU A 265 11.51 -9.72 3.07
C GLU A 265 11.93 -9.25 4.47
N SER A 266 11.04 -8.52 5.18
CA SER A 266 11.28 -8.13 6.59
C SER A 266 11.29 -9.36 7.50
N VAL A 267 10.33 -10.26 7.34
CA VAL A 267 10.29 -11.50 8.14
C VAL A 267 11.59 -12.29 7.95
N ALA A 268 12.02 -12.47 6.71
CA ALA A 268 13.27 -13.17 6.43
C ALA A 268 14.48 -12.43 7.03
N ALA A 269 14.54 -11.12 6.90
CA ALA A 269 15.65 -10.32 7.42
C ALA A 269 15.76 -10.39 8.95
N PHE A 270 14.64 -10.45 9.66
CA PHE A 270 14.62 -10.50 11.12
C PHE A 270 14.76 -11.92 11.69
N ASN A 271 14.72 -12.96 10.86
CA ASN A 271 14.70 -14.36 11.28
C ASN A 271 15.75 -15.21 10.55
N ASP A 272 16.89 -14.64 10.26
CA ASP A 272 18.03 -15.33 9.61
C ASP A 272 17.67 -16.02 8.28
N GLY A 273 16.86 -15.35 7.47
CA GLY A 273 16.40 -15.86 6.18
C GLY A 273 15.24 -16.83 6.24
N LYS A 274 14.70 -17.08 7.43
CA LYS A 274 13.60 -18.04 7.64
C LYS A 274 12.26 -17.32 7.65
N ILE A 275 11.22 -18.01 7.16
CA ILE A 275 9.84 -17.54 7.22
C ILE A 275 9.17 -18.24 8.39
N VAL A 276 8.83 -17.47 9.42
CA VAL A 276 8.20 -17.95 10.64
C VAL A 276 7.00 -17.07 11.00
N PRO A 277 6.00 -17.62 11.73
CA PRO A 277 4.90 -16.79 12.22
C PRO A 277 5.44 -15.71 13.15
N CYS A 278 5.03 -14.48 12.91
CA CYS A 278 5.48 -13.36 13.75
C CYS A 278 4.64 -12.11 13.47
N ASP A 279 4.76 -11.16 14.36
CA ASP A 279 4.25 -9.81 14.16
C ASP A 279 5.31 -8.83 14.64
N GLY A 280 5.23 -7.60 14.15
CA GLY A 280 6.20 -6.59 14.51
C GLY A 280 6.07 -5.33 13.68
N TYR A 281 7.14 -4.58 13.68
CA TYR A 281 7.23 -3.33 12.91
C TYR A 281 8.41 -3.42 11.97
N THR A 282 8.26 -2.81 10.80
CA THR A 282 9.34 -2.75 9.82
C THR A 282 9.54 -1.32 9.32
N GLU A 283 10.81 -0.98 9.14
CA GLU A 283 11.26 0.24 8.46
C GLU A 283 12.09 -0.14 7.23
N ILE A 284 11.93 -1.36 6.73
CA ILE A 284 12.77 -1.89 5.66
C ILE A 284 12.73 -0.96 4.43
N PHE A 285 13.90 -0.59 3.96
CA PHE A 285 14.08 0.19 2.75
C PHE A 285 14.80 -0.69 1.71
N ILE A 286 14.06 -1.08 0.68
CA ILE A 286 14.59 -1.95 -0.38
C ILE A 286 15.00 -1.07 -1.56
N TYR A 287 16.28 -1.14 -1.91
CA TYR A 287 16.89 -0.38 -3.00
C TYR A 287 17.94 -1.25 -3.72
N PRO A 288 18.46 -0.83 -4.88
CA PRO A 288 19.42 -1.65 -5.64
C PRO A 288 20.59 -2.14 -4.79
N GLY A 289 20.89 -3.42 -4.92
CA GLY A 289 21.87 -4.14 -4.11
C GLY A 289 21.24 -5.04 -3.06
N PHE A 290 19.94 -4.87 -2.77
CA PHE A 290 19.22 -5.74 -1.84
C PHE A 290 19.10 -7.16 -2.40
N GLU A 291 19.40 -8.16 -1.56
CA GLU A 291 19.22 -9.57 -1.88
C GLU A 291 17.87 -10.07 -1.41
N PHE A 292 16.98 -10.41 -2.35
CA PHE A 292 15.68 -10.98 -2.04
C PHE A 292 15.82 -12.44 -1.58
N LYS A 293 15.26 -12.76 -0.43
CA LYS A 293 15.30 -14.09 0.16
C LYS A 293 14.04 -14.92 -0.11
N VAL A 294 12.92 -14.26 -0.38
CA VAL A 294 11.61 -14.92 -0.45
C VAL A 294 10.98 -14.79 -1.83
N LEU A 295 10.95 -13.60 -2.41
CA LEU A 295 10.21 -13.33 -3.63
C LEU A 295 10.83 -13.94 -4.88
N ASP A 296 9.97 -14.59 -5.68
CA ASP A 296 10.28 -15.04 -7.04
C ASP A 296 9.56 -14.19 -8.09
N GLY A 297 8.49 -13.52 -7.70
CA GLY A 297 7.73 -12.63 -8.57
C GLY A 297 7.08 -11.49 -7.80
N LEU A 298 6.69 -10.45 -8.54
CA LEU A 298 6.09 -9.25 -7.96
C LEU A 298 5.04 -8.68 -8.90
N VAL A 299 3.85 -8.44 -8.36
CA VAL A 299 2.79 -7.66 -9.02
C VAL A 299 2.78 -6.30 -8.35
N THR A 300 2.95 -5.24 -9.11
CA THR A 300 2.96 -3.88 -8.55
C THR A 300 2.47 -2.87 -9.58
N ASN A 301 1.85 -1.78 -9.10
CA ASN A 301 1.46 -0.67 -9.97
C ASN A 301 2.70 0.12 -10.40
N PHE A 302 2.53 0.99 -11.38
CA PHE A 302 3.58 1.92 -11.79
C PHE A 302 3.69 3.05 -10.76
N HIS A 303 4.91 3.30 -10.30
CA HIS A 303 5.20 4.24 -9.21
C HIS A 303 5.67 5.59 -9.72
N LEU A 304 5.55 6.60 -8.87
CA LEU A 304 5.96 7.96 -9.20
C LEU A 304 7.50 8.07 -9.32
N PRO A 305 7.97 9.04 -10.12
CA PRO A 305 9.41 9.29 -10.22
C PRO A 305 10.04 9.57 -8.86
N GLU A 306 11.27 9.10 -8.67
CA GLU A 306 12.08 9.35 -7.48
C GLU A 306 11.48 8.80 -6.17
N SER A 307 10.49 7.89 -6.26
CA SER A 307 9.86 7.29 -5.08
C SER A 307 10.66 6.10 -4.55
N THR A 308 10.47 5.78 -3.28
CA THR A 308 11.07 4.56 -2.68
C THR A 308 10.60 3.30 -3.39
N LEU A 309 9.41 3.33 -3.98
CA LEU A 309 8.81 2.16 -4.61
C LEU A 309 9.42 1.86 -5.98
N ILE A 310 9.80 2.86 -6.76
CA ILE A 310 10.56 2.62 -8.00
C ILE A 310 11.96 2.09 -7.67
N MET A 311 12.53 2.49 -6.53
CA MET A 311 13.81 1.96 -6.04
C MET A 311 13.70 0.48 -5.68
N LEU A 312 12.59 0.06 -5.05
CA LEU A 312 12.30 -1.35 -4.75
C LEU A 312 12.19 -2.17 -6.04
N VAL A 313 11.44 -1.69 -7.02
CA VAL A 313 11.30 -2.36 -8.32
C VAL A 313 12.67 -2.50 -8.99
N SER A 314 13.50 -1.46 -8.93
CA SER A 314 14.86 -1.46 -9.47
C SER A 314 15.74 -2.49 -8.76
N ALA A 315 15.56 -2.69 -7.45
CA ALA A 315 16.25 -3.73 -6.71
C ALA A 315 15.85 -5.13 -7.21
N PHE A 316 14.56 -5.31 -7.56
CA PHE A 316 14.01 -6.62 -7.93
C PHE A 316 14.37 -7.05 -9.35
N MET A 317 14.30 -6.17 -10.32
CA MET A 317 14.55 -6.53 -11.73
C MET A 317 15.71 -5.79 -12.39
N GLY A 318 16.48 -5.01 -11.64
CA GLY A 318 17.59 -4.23 -12.14
C GLY A 318 17.21 -2.82 -12.54
N TYR A 319 18.14 -1.88 -12.35
CA TYR A 319 17.92 -0.47 -12.64
C TYR A 319 17.61 -0.21 -14.12
N GLU A 320 18.45 -0.74 -15.02
CA GLU A 320 18.28 -0.52 -16.46
C GLU A 320 16.96 -1.09 -16.98
N ASN A 321 16.61 -2.30 -16.54
CA ASN A 321 15.33 -2.93 -16.92
C ASN A 321 14.14 -2.12 -16.42
N THR A 322 14.25 -1.59 -15.21
CA THR A 322 13.20 -0.75 -14.62
C THR A 322 12.99 0.54 -15.41
N MET A 323 14.07 1.26 -15.67
CA MET A 323 13.96 2.53 -16.38
C MET A 323 13.47 2.33 -17.82
N ASN A 324 13.86 1.23 -18.46
CA ASN A 324 13.36 0.88 -19.79
C ASN A 324 11.85 0.56 -19.75
N ALA A 325 11.41 -0.23 -18.79
CA ALA A 325 9.98 -0.57 -18.64
C ALA A 325 9.12 0.68 -18.40
N TYR A 326 9.59 1.60 -17.57
CA TYR A 326 8.89 2.85 -17.31
C TYR A 326 8.84 3.77 -18.52
N LYS A 327 9.92 3.82 -19.31
CA LYS A 327 9.94 4.56 -20.58
C LYS A 327 8.88 4.00 -21.53
N ILE A 328 8.82 2.68 -21.69
CA ILE A 328 7.82 2.01 -22.52
C ILE A 328 6.41 2.32 -22.00
N ALA A 329 6.20 2.27 -20.69
CA ALA A 329 4.91 2.54 -20.09
C ALA A 329 4.41 3.95 -20.40
N VAL A 330 5.27 4.94 -20.32
CA VAL A 330 4.92 6.33 -20.69
C VAL A 330 4.61 6.45 -22.19
N GLU A 331 5.44 5.87 -23.05
CA GLU A 331 5.25 5.88 -24.51
C GLU A 331 3.93 5.21 -24.91
N GLU A 332 3.60 4.09 -24.26
CA GLU A 332 2.39 3.33 -24.54
C GLU A 332 1.16 3.80 -23.73
N LYS A 333 1.32 4.90 -23.02
CA LYS A 333 0.24 5.57 -22.25
C LYS A 333 -0.45 4.66 -21.24
N TYR A 334 0.34 3.90 -20.50
CA TYR A 334 -0.15 3.21 -19.31
C TYR A 334 -0.63 4.24 -18.28
N ARG A 335 -1.52 3.82 -17.42
CA ARG A 335 -2.01 4.64 -16.31
C ARG A 335 -1.13 4.39 -15.09
N PHE A 336 -0.83 5.44 -14.35
CA PHE A 336 0.13 5.39 -13.24
C PHE A 336 -0.54 5.62 -11.89
N PHE A 337 0.14 5.19 -10.84
CA PHE A 337 -0.15 5.38 -9.43
C PHE A 337 -1.28 4.46 -8.94
N SER A 338 -2.02 4.86 -7.90
CA SER A 338 -2.91 3.98 -7.12
C SER A 338 -4.04 3.33 -7.91
N PHE A 339 -4.63 4.05 -8.85
CA PHE A 339 -5.71 3.53 -9.71
C PHE A 339 -5.23 3.19 -11.12
N GLY A 340 -3.93 3.15 -11.30
CA GLY A 340 -3.33 2.88 -12.60
C GLY A 340 -3.23 1.41 -12.95
N ASP A 341 -2.44 1.16 -13.99
CA ASP A 341 -2.14 -0.17 -14.49
C ASP A 341 -1.02 -0.83 -13.67
N CYS A 342 -0.64 -2.04 -14.01
CA CYS A 342 0.34 -2.79 -13.22
C CYS A 342 1.40 -3.47 -14.06
N MET A 343 2.44 -3.91 -13.35
CA MET A 343 3.49 -4.80 -13.86
C MET A 343 3.36 -6.16 -13.21
N LEU A 344 3.66 -7.22 -13.96
CA LEU A 344 3.94 -8.55 -13.44
C LEU A 344 5.41 -8.85 -13.76
N ILE A 345 6.24 -8.82 -12.75
CA ILE A 345 7.68 -9.07 -12.87
C ILE A 345 7.95 -10.48 -12.39
N ILE A 346 8.33 -11.36 -13.29
CA ILE A 346 8.43 -12.78 -12.97
C ILE A 346 9.47 -13.47 -13.85
N SER A 347 10.11 -14.48 -13.27
CA SER A 347 11.01 -15.39 -14.01
C SER A 347 10.18 -16.49 -14.67
N GLU A 348 10.63 -16.97 -15.80
CA GLU A 348 9.99 -18.09 -16.48
C GLU A 348 10.37 -19.44 -15.89
#